data_00c26f3fe236fb8762e36588a3e2e4ba
#
_entry.id   00c26f3fe236fb8762e36588a3e2e4ba
#
_cell.length_a   1.000
_cell.length_b   1.000
_cell.length_c   1.000
_cell.angle_alpha   90.00
_cell.angle_beta   90.00
_cell.angle_gamma   90.00
#
_symmetry.space_group_name_H-M   'P 1'
#
loop_
_entity.id
_entity.type
_entity.pdbx_description
1 polymer ?
#
loop_
_entity_poly.entity_id
_entity_poly.type
_entity_poly.pdbx_seq_one_letter_code
_entity_poly.pdbx_strand_id
1 'polypeptide(L)'
;MVFCSGMRTGDIGLYTASAKALTNIQQKNLPQIDPDKRVLGVIRPTTEIIGRFSKTGEIGILGTSGTVQSMSYPIEIAKFFPECKVYQEACPMWVPLVENNEYQKPGADYFIQENIGHIMQASANIDTLLLACTHYPLLLAKIKQFLPAGVTVVSQGEIVANSLVEYLQKHVALAEKISQNGQISFYTTDSVTDFDNHAGIFFGKAIASLHLDLQVK
;
A
#
# COMPACT_ATOMS: atom_id res chain seq x y z
N MET A 1 1.90 0.77 -9.51
CA MET A 1 2.89 1.87 -9.42
C MET A 1 4.07 1.37 -8.60
N VAL A 2 5.25 1.27 -9.18
CA VAL A 2 6.48 0.86 -8.47
C VAL A 2 7.26 2.12 -8.18
N PHE A 3 7.42 2.47 -6.91
CA PHE A 3 8.32 3.54 -6.51
C PHE A 3 9.74 2.97 -6.40
N CYS A 4 10.55 3.20 -7.40
CA CYS A 4 11.99 3.01 -7.30
C CYS A 4 12.62 4.38 -7.05
N SER A 5 13.12 4.64 -5.85
CA SER A 5 14.08 5.71 -5.67
C SER A 5 15.37 5.30 -6.35
N GLY A 6 15.96 6.17 -7.17
CA GLY A 6 17.20 5.91 -7.89
C GLY A 6 18.32 5.58 -6.93
N MET A 7 18.70 4.33 -6.87
CA MET A 7 19.74 3.80 -6.02
C MET A 7 20.83 3.21 -6.90
N ARG A 8 22.04 3.60 -6.67
CA ARG A 8 23.21 2.92 -7.24
C ARG A 8 23.43 1.60 -6.50
N THR A 9 24.13 0.67 -7.11
CA THR A 9 24.49 -0.67 -6.64
C THR A 9 24.44 -0.86 -5.12
N GLY A 10 23.39 -1.54 -4.63
CA GLY A 10 23.12 -1.74 -3.20
C GLY A 10 21.64 -1.60 -2.84
N ASP A 11 20.75 -1.59 -3.82
CA ASP A 11 19.41 -1.04 -3.77
C ASP A 11 18.39 -1.88 -3.02
N ILE A 12 17.55 -1.19 -2.25
CA ILE A 12 16.32 -1.73 -1.68
C ILE A 12 15.16 -1.39 -2.61
N GLY A 13 14.46 -2.40 -3.12
CA GLY A 13 13.18 -2.22 -3.79
C GLY A 13 12.02 -2.34 -2.79
N LEU A 14 11.04 -1.44 -2.88
CA LEU A 14 9.76 -1.59 -2.21
C LEU A 14 8.73 -2.09 -3.21
N TYR A 15 8.00 -3.14 -2.84
CA TYR A 15 7.03 -3.78 -3.72
C TYR A 15 5.65 -3.85 -3.07
N THR A 16 4.63 -3.35 -3.77
CA THR A 16 3.29 -3.18 -3.21
C THR A 16 2.25 -4.17 -3.74
N ALA A 17 2.51 -4.86 -4.85
CA ALA A 17 1.43 -5.42 -5.63
C ALA A 17 0.87 -6.75 -5.09
N SER A 18 1.70 -7.68 -4.60
CA SER A 18 1.22 -8.99 -4.19
C SER A 18 2.25 -9.70 -3.32
N ALA A 19 1.80 -10.27 -2.20
CA ALA A 19 2.67 -11.07 -1.34
C ALA A 19 3.26 -12.28 -2.09
N LYS A 20 2.49 -12.91 -2.99
CA LYS A 20 2.97 -14.03 -3.81
C LYS A 20 4.06 -13.60 -4.79
N ALA A 21 3.88 -12.48 -5.48
CA ALA A 21 4.89 -11.94 -6.39
C ALA A 21 6.15 -11.54 -5.64
N LEU A 22 6.02 -10.87 -4.48
CA LEU A 22 7.14 -10.54 -3.61
C LEU A 22 7.92 -11.78 -3.21
N THR A 23 7.25 -12.84 -2.75
CA THR A 23 7.88 -14.11 -2.38
C THR A 23 8.65 -14.72 -3.56
N ASN A 24 8.08 -14.71 -4.76
CA ASN A 24 8.76 -15.19 -5.95
C ASN A 24 10.01 -14.35 -6.28
N ILE A 25 9.91 -13.02 -6.18
CA ILE A 25 11.05 -12.11 -6.39
C ILE A 25 12.15 -12.43 -5.38
N GLN A 26 11.82 -12.48 -4.09
CA GLN A 26 12.79 -12.67 -3.01
C GLN A 26 13.45 -14.06 -3.03
N GLN A 27 12.68 -15.10 -3.33
CA GLN A 27 13.16 -16.50 -3.20
C GLN A 27 13.70 -17.08 -4.50
N LYS A 28 13.22 -16.65 -5.66
CA LYS A 28 13.56 -17.23 -6.95
C LYS A 28 14.36 -16.31 -7.85
N ASN A 29 13.91 -15.06 -8.04
CA ASN A 29 14.51 -14.18 -9.03
C ASN A 29 15.73 -13.44 -8.48
N LEU A 30 15.60 -12.82 -7.31
CA LEU A 30 16.63 -11.96 -6.76
C LEU A 30 17.94 -12.71 -6.47
N PRO A 31 17.94 -13.91 -5.87
CA PRO A 31 19.17 -14.67 -5.62
C PRO A 31 19.95 -15.03 -6.89
N GLN A 32 19.27 -15.11 -8.04
CA GLN A 32 19.91 -15.43 -9.33
C GLN A 32 20.47 -14.17 -10.03
N ILE A 33 19.89 -12.98 -9.74
CA ILE A 33 20.28 -11.72 -10.36
C ILE A 33 21.36 -11.04 -9.52
N ASP A 34 21.11 -10.87 -8.23
CA ASP A 34 21.99 -10.22 -7.27
C ASP A 34 21.57 -10.59 -5.83
N PRO A 35 22.32 -11.50 -5.18
CA PRO A 35 21.99 -12.00 -3.85
C PRO A 35 22.13 -10.94 -2.75
N ASP A 36 22.84 -9.85 -3.01
CA ASP A 36 23.05 -8.76 -2.04
C ASP A 36 21.90 -7.74 -2.05
N LYS A 37 21.10 -7.72 -3.12
CA LYS A 37 19.94 -6.85 -3.19
C LYS A 37 18.81 -7.30 -2.27
N ARG A 38 18.00 -6.33 -1.85
CA ARG A 38 16.83 -6.56 -0.99
C ARG A 38 15.62 -5.96 -1.64
N VAL A 39 14.51 -6.69 -1.59
CA VAL A 39 13.17 -6.20 -1.94
C VAL A 39 12.28 -6.37 -0.73
N LEU A 40 11.72 -5.26 -0.23
CA LEU A 40 10.88 -5.24 0.96
C LEU A 40 9.42 -5.12 0.56
N GLY A 41 8.54 -5.87 1.24
CA GLY A 41 7.10 -5.79 1.04
C GLY A 41 6.47 -4.76 1.96
N VAL A 42 5.41 -4.09 1.48
CA VAL A 42 4.67 -3.08 2.25
C VAL A 42 3.53 -3.69 3.08
N ILE A 43 3.15 -4.94 2.85
CA ILE A 43 2.06 -5.60 3.60
C ILE A 43 2.52 -5.94 5.02
N ARG A 44 3.67 -6.58 5.15
CA ARG A 44 4.18 -7.11 6.42
C ARG A 44 4.33 -6.07 7.52
N PRO A 45 4.93 -4.88 7.30
CA PRO A 45 5.02 -3.86 8.35
C PRO A 45 3.67 -3.50 8.97
N THR A 46 2.62 -3.43 8.14
CA THR A 46 1.28 -3.13 8.62
C THR A 46 0.67 -4.31 9.38
N THR A 47 0.84 -5.55 8.88
CA THR A 47 0.27 -6.74 9.52
C THR A 47 0.93 -7.07 10.85
N GLU A 48 2.18 -6.67 11.07
CA GLU A 48 2.91 -6.83 12.35
C GLU A 48 2.35 -5.95 13.48
N ILE A 49 1.57 -4.92 13.16
CA ILE A 49 1.08 -3.97 14.18
C ILE A 49 -0.42 -3.74 14.15
N ILE A 50 -1.13 -4.12 13.08
CA ILE A 50 -2.54 -3.74 12.87
C ILE A 50 -3.45 -4.19 14.01
N GLY A 51 -3.22 -5.35 14.60
CA GLY A 51 -3.99 -5.86 15.73
C GLY A 51 -3.92 -4.97 16.98
N ARG A 52 -2.88 -4.15 17.11
CA ARG A 52 -2.74 -3.21 18.24
C ARG A 52 -3.67 -1.99 18.13
N PHE A 53 -4.23 -1.72 16.93
CA PHE A 53 -5.21 -0.66 16.73
C PHE A 53 -6.62 -1.08 17.11
N SER A 54 -6.90 -2.39 17.13
CA SER A 54 -8.22 -2.91 17.47
C SER A 54 -8.31 -3.27 18.96
N LYS A 55 -9.41 -2.87 19.57
CA LYS A 55 -9.78 -3.25 20.96
C LYS A 55 -10.66 -4.50 20.98
N THR A 56 -11.42 -4.70 19.91
CA THR A 56 -12.36 -5.83 19.78
C THR A 56 -11.69 -7.07 19.20
N GLY A 57 -10.51 -6.92 18.55
CA GLY A 57 -9.89 -7.96 17.76
C GLY A 57 -10.57 -8.20 16.41
N GLU A 58 -11.50 -7.34 15.98
CA GLU A 58 -12.18 -7.47 14.70
C GLU A 58 -11.78 -6.33 13.73
N ILE A 59 -11.14 -6.72 12.63
CA ILE A 59 -10.47 -5.81 11.70
C ILE A 59 -11.08 -5.96 10.31
N GLY A 60 -11.45 -4.84 9.70
CA GLY A 60 -11.89 -4.76 8.31
C GLY A 60 -10.74 -4.35 7.38
N ILE A 61 -10.65 -4.97 6.22
CA ILE A 61 -9.69 -4.67 5.17
C ILE A 61 -10.44 -4.16 3.94
N LEU A 62 -10.19 -2.92 3.55
CA LEU A 62 -10.69 -2.35 2.30
C LEU A 62 -9.59 -2.46 1.24
N GLY A 63 -9.83 -3.22 0.18
CA GLY A 63 -8.81 -3.50 -0.83
C GLY A 63 -9.35 -3.57 -2.25
N THR A 64 -8.45 -3.69 -3.22
CA THR A 64 -8.85 -4.02 -4.58
C THR A 64 -9.32 -5.47 -4.66
N SER A 65 -10.07 -5.83 -5.71
CA SER A 65 -10.51 -7.22 -5.92
C SER A 65 -9.34 -8.21 -5.88
N GLY A 66 -8.20 -7.86 -6.49
CA GLY A 66 -7.00 -8.70 -6.45
C GLY A 66 -6.40 -8.84 -5.05
N THR A 67 -6.39 -7.76 -4.25
CA THR A 67 -5.93 -7.80 -2.86
C THR A 67 -6.79 -8.74 -2.02
N VAL A 68 -8.10 -8.60 -2.10
CA VAL A 68 -9.06 -9.42 -1.36
C VAL A 68 -8.97 -10.90 -1.77
N GLN A 69 -8.97 -11.18 -3.08
CA GLN A 69 -8.84 -12.55 -3.60
C GLN A 69 -7.53 -13.23 -3.22
N SER A 70 -6.45 -12.48 -3.07
CA SER A 70 -5.15 -13.03 -2.68
C SER A 70 -5.09 -13.55 -1.25
N MET A 71 -6.02 -13.14 -0.39
CA MET A 71 -6.06 -13.42 1.05
C MET A 71 -4.76 -13.04 1.78
N SER A 72 -3.93 -12.18 1.19
CA SER A 72 -2.60 -11.85 1.73
C SER A 72 -2.66 -11.22 3.11
N TYR A 73 -3.61 -10.30 3.34
CA TYR A 73 -3.75 -9.66 4.64
C TYR A 73 -4.23 -10.59 5.74
N PRO A 74 -5.33 -11.37 5.58
CA PRO A 74 -5.74 -12.34 6.59
C PRO A 74 -4.64 -13.34 6.95
N ILE A 75 -3.94 -13.88 5.92
CA ILE A 75 -2.86 -14.84 6.12
C ILE A 75 -1.69 -14.22 6.89
N GLU A 76 -1.28 -12.99 6.55
CA GLU A 76 -0.16 -12.33 7.24
C GLU A 76 -0.57 -11.83 8.64
N ILE A 77 -1.79 -11.31 8.83
CA ILE A 77 -2.28 -10.89 10.15
C ILE A 77 -2.34 -12.07 11.12
N ALA A 78 -2.83 -13.22 10.67
CA ALA A 78 -2.94 -14.43 11.51
C ALA A 78 -1.58 -14.93 12.04
N LYS A 79 -0.46 -14.56 11.44
CA LYS A 79 0.88 -14.91 11.95
C LYS A 79 1.26 -14.13 13.22
N PHE A 80 0.75 -12.92 13.38
CA PHE A 80 1.09 -12.01 14.48
C PHE A 80 -0.07 -11.85 15.49
N PHE A 81 -1.30 -11.99 15.00
CA PHE A 81 -2.54 -11.81 15.76
C PHE A 81 -3.52 -12.93 15.40
N PRO A 82 -3.24 -14.18 15.80
CA PRO A 82 -4.08 -15.34 15.46
C PRO A 82 -5.48 -15.26 16.05
N GLU A 83 -5.66 -14.45 17.10
CA GLU A 83 -6.95 -14.22 17.76
C GLU A 83 -7.83 -13.21 17.02
N CYS A 84 -7.25 -12.40 16.12
CA CYS A 84 -8.01 -11.39 15.40
C CYS A 84 -8.87 -12.02 14.30
N LYS A 85 -10.11 -11.53 14.19
CA LYS A 85 -11.00 -11.82 13.05
C LYS A 85 -10.82 -10.76 11.99
N VAL A 86 -10.57 -11.20 10.77
CA VAL A 86 -10.32 -10.32 9.63
C VAL A 86 -11.44 -10.44 8.60
N TYR A 87 -12.09 -9.33 8.32
CA TYR A 87 -13.12 -9.19 7.30
C TYR A 87 -12.54 -8.42 6.11
N GLN A 88 -12.96 -8.73 4.90
CA GLN A 88 -12.45 -8.06 3.71
C GLN A 88 -13.59 -7.59 2.82
N GLU A 89 -13.47 -6.38 2.29
CA GLU A 89 -14.36 -5.82 1.28
C GLU A 89 -13.55 -5.38 0.05
N ALA A 90 -14.00 -5.83 -1.12
CA ALA A 90 -13.42 -5.41 -2.38
C ALA A 90 -14.06 -4.10 -2.85
N CYS A 91 -13.25 -3.08 -3.11
CA CYS A 91 -13.70 -1.75 -3.54
C CYS A 91 -13.22 -1.46 -4.98
N PRO A 92 -13.78 -2.11 -6.01
CA PRO A 92 -13.24 -2.07 -7.37
C PRO A 92 -13.32 -0.69 -8.02
N MET A 93 -14.28 0.15 -7.60
CA MET A 93 -14.47 1.50 -8.16
C MET A 93 -13.57 2.56 -7.55
N TRP A 94 -12.94 2.30 -6.39
CA TRP A 94 -12.21 3.34 -5.68
C TRP A 94 -10.93 3.78 -6.40
N VAL A 95 -10.20 2.86 -7.04
CA VAL A 95 -9.02 3.21 -7.85
C VAL A 95 -9.43 4.03 -9.08
N PRO A 96 -10.39 3.60 -9.93
CA PRO A 96 -10.89 4.42 -11.02
C PRO A 96 -11.37 5.82 -10.62
N LEU A 97 -12.06 5.95 -9.50
CA LEU A 97 -12.51 7.25 -9.00
C LEU A 97 -11.33 8.19 -8.70
N VAL A 98 -10.26 7.66 -8.10
CA VAL A 98 -9.06 8.43 -7.80
C VAL A 98 -8.31 8.80 -9.07
N GLU A 99 -8.06 7.82 -9.95
CA GLU A 99 -7.29 8.02 -11.19
C GLU A 99 -7.95 8.98 -12.17
N ASN A 100 -9.30 9.05 -12.16
CA ASN A 100 -10.04 10.00 -13.00
C ASN A 100 -10.42 11.32 -12.30
N ASN A 101 -9.84 11.61 -11.12
CA ASN A 101 -10.15 12.82 -10.35
C ASN A 101 -11.63 12.97 -9.95
N GLU A 102 -12.37 11.86 -9.89
CA GLU A 102 -13.78 11.84 -9.51
C GLU A 102 -13.99 11.68 -7.99
N TYR A 103 -12.93 11.38 -7.25
CA TYR A 103 -13.01 10.99 -5.85
C TYR A 103 -13.55 12.07 -4.89
N GLN A 104 -13.47 13.35 -5.28
CA GLN A 104 -14.05 14.45 -4.50
C GLN A 104 -15.51 14.78 -4.87
N LYS A 105 -15.99 14.26 -6.01
CA LYS A 105 -17.34 14.54 -6.52
C LYS A 105 -18.40 13.72 -5.79
N PRO A 106 -19.67 14.16 -5.80
CA PRO A 106 -20.77 13.44 -5.14
C PRO A 106 -20.97 12.00 -5.63
N GLY A 107 -20.64 11.71 -6.91
CA GLY A 107 -20.73 10.37 -7.46
C GLY A 107 -19.85 9.33 -6.74
N ALA A 108 -18.76 9.76 -6.12
CA ALA A 108 -17.90 8.87 -5.33
C ALA A 108 -18.57 8.42 -4.02
N ASP A 109 -19.47 9.24 -3.47
CA ASP A 109 -20.10 8.97 -2.17
C ASP A 109 -20.92 7.68 -2.20
N TYR A 110 -21.62 7.41 -3.30
CA TYR A 110 -22.38 6.18 -3.48
C TYR A 110 -21.50 4.93 -3.30
N PHE A 111 -20.39 4.84 -4.04
CA PHE A 111 -19.52 3.68 -3.98
C PHE A 111 -18.82 3.53 -2.64
N ILE A 112 -18.45 4.65 -2.02
CA ILE A 112 -17.80 4.64 -0.71
C ILE A 112 -18.78 4.19 0.37
N GLN A 113 -19.99 4.76 0.38
CA GLN A 113 -21.03 4.40 1.33
C GLN A 113 -21.44 2.94 1.23
N GLU A 114 -21.57 2.41 0.00
CA GLU A 114 -21.93 1.02 -0.26
C GLU A 114 -20.86 0.07 0.31
N ASN A 115 -19.58 0.25 -0.04
CA ASN A 115 -18.53 -0.61 0.46
C ASN A 115 -18.33 -0.50 1.99
N ILE A 116 -18.43 0.70 2.56
CA ILE A 116 -18.40 0.87 4.01
C ILE A 116 -19.60 0.17 4.66
N GLY A 117 -20.80 0.30 4.07
CA GLY A 117 -22.00 -0.41 4.53
C GLY A 117 -21.81 -1.93 4.54
N HIS A 118 -21.27 -2.51 3.46
CA HIS A 118 -21.03 -3.95 3.35
C HIS A 118 -20.05 -4.45 4.43
N ILE A 119 -18.90 -3.80 4.59
CA ILE A 119 -17.93 -4.29 5.57
C ILE A 119 -18.43 -4.12 7.01
N MET A 120 -19.16 -3.06 7.31
CA MET A 120 -19.73 -2.86 8.65
C MET A 120 -20.90 -3.78 8.94
N GLN A 121 -21.62 -4.29 7.92
CA GLN A 121 -22.64 -5.32 8.07
C GLN A 121 -22.04 -6.72 8.33
N ALA A 122 -20.79 -6.98 7.93
CA ALA A 122 -20.12 -8.24 8.18
C ALA A 122 -19.91 -8.50 9.68
N SER A 123 -19.65 -7.46 10.47
CA SER A 123 -19.68 -7.51 11.94
C SER A 123 -19.84 -6.11 12.55
N ALA A 124 -20.72 -6.01 13.55
CA ALA A 124 -20.89 -4.80 14.34
C ALA A 124 -19.71 -4.48 15.27
N ASN A 125 -18.79 -5.43 15.46
CA ASN A 125 -17.65 -5.30 16.34
C ASN A 125 -16.39 -4.79 15.62
N ILE A 126 -16.43 -4.58 14.30
CA ILE A 126 -15.30 -4.02 13.57
C ILE A 126 -15.04 -2.60 14.09
N ASP A 127 -13.88 -2.41 14.71
CA ASP A 127 -13.44 -1.12 15.27
C ASP A 127 -12.20 -0.54 14.55
N THR A 128 -11.64 -1.30 13.63
CA THR A 128 -10.44 -0.92 12.87
C THR A 128 -10.59 -1.27 11.41
N LEU A 129 -10.39 -0.28 10.52
CA LEU A 129 -10.38 -0.47 9.06
C LEU A 129 -9.00 -0.16 8.50
N LEU A 130 -8.44 -1.09 7.74
CA LEU A 130 -7.18 -0.91 7.02
C LEU A 130 -7.43 -0.55 5.56
N LEU A 131 -6.84 0.54 5.09
CA LEU A 131 -6.81 0.91 3.68
C LEU A 131 -5.68 0.16 2.97
N ALA A 132 -6.01 -0.97 2.36
CA ALA A 132 -5.07 -1.91 1.75
C ALA A 132 -4.77 -1.58 0.26
N CYS A 133 -4.82 -0.32 -0.10
CA CYS A 133 -4.47 0.19 -1.43
C CYS A 133 -3.85 1.57 -1.32
N THR A 134 -2.83 1.85 -2.12
CA THR A 134 -2.11 3.14 -2.12
C THR A 134 -2.97 4.33 -2.56
N HIS A 135 -4.06 4.09 -3.29
CA HIS A 135 -5.00 5.13 -3.73
C HIS A 135 -5.98 5.58 -2.64
N TYR A 136 -6.32 4.68 -1.73
CA TYR A 136 -7.41 4.87 -0.77
C TYR A 136 -7.20 5.98 0.26
N PRO A 137 -5.97 6.37 0.65
CA PRO A 137 -5.77 7.54 1.52
C PRO A 137 -6.34 8.85 0.96
N LEU A 138 -6.45 9.02 -0.37
CA LEU A 138 -7.10 10.19 -0.97
C LEU A 138 -8.61 10.24 -0.73
N LEU A 139 -9.23 9.09 -0.44
CA LEU A 139 -10.65 8.96 -0.10
C LEU A 139 -10.92 9.11 1.40
N LEU A 140 -9.88 9.26 2.24
CA LEU A 140 -10.00 9.18 3.70
C LEU A 140 -11.05 10.13 4.27
N ALA A 141 -11.13 11.36 3.76
CA ALA A 141 -12.12 12.34 4.23
C ALA A 141 -13.57 11.85 4.01
N LYS A 142 -13.86 11.30 2.82
CA LYS A 142 -15.16 10.73 2.49
C LYS A 142 -15.43 9.42 3.23
N ILE A 143 -14.43 8.54 3.35
CA ILE A 143 -14.56 7.31 4.13
C ILE A 143 -15.01 7.63 5.56
N LYS A 144 -14.37 8.61 6.21
CA LYS A 144 -14.74 9.04 7.58
C LYS A 144 -16.16 9.60 7.71
N GLN A 145 -16.75 10.13 6.63
CA GLN A 145 -18.12 10.63 6.65
C GLN A 145 -19.16 9.52 6.79
N PHE A 146 -18.87 8.32 6.26
CA PHE A 146 -19.79 7.19 6.24
C PHE A 146 -19.49 6.13 7.31
N LEU A 147 -18.43 6.33 8.11
CA LEU A 147 -18.08 5.40 9.18
C LEU A 147 -18.87 5.66 10.45
N PRO A 148 -19.24 4.59 11.17
CA PRO A 148 -19.73 4.73 12.53
C PRO A 148 -18.70 5.40 13.46
N ALA A 149 -19.19 6.09 14.48
CA ALA A 149 -18.31 6.64 15.51
C ALA A 149 -17.50 5.55 16.21
N GLY A 150 -16.23 5.82 16.46
CA GLY A 150 -15.35 4.90 17.18
C GLY A 150 -14.54 3.93 16.28
N VAL A 151 -14.81 3.88 14.98
CA VAL A 151 -14.00 3.07 14.04
C VAL A 151 -12.72 3.81 13.67
N THR A 152 -11.58 3.17 13.89
CA THR A 152 -10.25 3.69 13.52
C THR A 152 -9.91 3.33 12.08
N VAL A 153 -9.47 4.30 11.29
CA VAL A 153 -8.97 4.05 9.93
C VAL A 153 -7.46 4.11 9.91
N VAL A 154 -6.83 3.05 9.44
CA VAL A 154 -5.37 2.89 9.36
C VAL A 154 -4.94 2.96 7.90
N SER A 155 -4.00 3.85 7.59
CA SER A 155 -3.31 3.94 6.31
C SER A 155 -1.89 3.40 6.43
N GLN A 156 -1.36 2.76 5.38
CA GLN A 156 -0.09 2.05 5.46
C GLN A 156 1.15 2.96 5.35
N GLY A 157 1.03 4.13 4.73
CA GLY A 157 2.20 4.92 4.32
C GLY A 157 3.18 5.23 5.46
N GLU A 158 2.70 5.78 6.57
CA GLU A 158 3.52 6.11 7.73
C GLU A 158 4.09 4.86 8.41
N ILE A 159 3.29 3.80 8.54
CA ILE A 159 3.72 2.53 9.13
C ILE A 159 4.88 1.94 8.33
N VAL A 160 4.76 1.91 7.01
CA VAL A 160 5.81 1.38 6.12
C VAL A 160 7.05 2.25 6.17
N ALA A 161 6.90 3.58 6.19
CA ALA A 161 8.04 4.50 6.30
C ALA A 161 8.82 4.31 7.61
N ASN A 162 8.12 4.24 8.75
CA ASN A 162 8.73 4.00 10.05
C ASN A 162 9.42 2.64 10.12
N SER A 163 8.78 1.59 9.60
CA SER A 163 9.38 0.26 9.52
C SER A 163 10.63 0.22 8.65
N LEU A 164 10.66 0.99 7.56
CA LEU A 164 11.85 1.13 6.72
C LEU A 164 12.99 1.82 7.48
N VAL A 165 12.70 2.88 8.24
CA VAL A 165 13.70 3.55 9.09
C VAL A 165 14.29 2.58 10.10
N GLU A 166 13.45 1.83 10.82
CA GLU A 166 13.93 0.82 11.78
C GLU A 166 14.75 -0.29 11.10
N TYR A 167 14.33 -0.72 9.91
CA TYR A 167 15.06 -1.70 9.14
C TYR A 167 16.47 -1.21 8.78
N LEU A 168 16.59 0.02 8.30
CA LEU A 168 17.88 0.62 7.93
C LEU A 168 18.78 0.83 9.15
N GLN A 169 18.22 1.20 10.30
CA GLN A 169 18.97 1.32 11.56
C GLN A 169 19.58 -0.02 12.00
N LYS A 170 18.87 -1.12 11.77
CA LYS A 170 19.36 -2.48 12.07
C LYS A 170 20.35 -3.02 11.02
N HIS A 171 20.36 -2.44 9.83
CA HIS A 171 21.18 -2.87 8.69
C HIS A 171 22.11 -1.75 8.24
N VAL A 172 23.02 -1.32 9.13
CA VAL A 172 23.89 -0.15 8.93
C VAL A 172 24.70 -0.24 7.64
N ALA A 173 25.30 -1.40 7.34
CA ALA A 173 26.06 -1.60 6.11
C ALA A 173 25.24 -1.39 4.82
N LEU A 174 23.92 -1.60 4.88
CA LEU A 174 23.01 -1.32 3.79
C LEU A 174 22.65 0.16 3.75
N ALA A 175 22.38 0.76 4.93
CA ALA A 175 22.07 2.18 5.04
C ALA A 175 23.20 3.08 4.52
N GLU A 176 24.45 2.70 4.74
CA GLU A 176 25.65 3.42 4.24
C GLU A 176 25.78 3.40 2.71
N LYS A 177 25.21 2.39 2.04
CA LYS A 177 25.20 2.29 0.58
C LYS A 177 24.11 3.13 -0.09
N ILE A 178 23.10 3.59 0.68
CA ILE A 178 21.98 4.37 0.15
C ILE A 178 22.39 5.83 0.02
N SER A 179 22.07 6.45 -1.12
CA SER A 179 22.27 7.89 -1.28
C SER A 179 21.40 8.67 -0.29
N GLN A 180 21.99 9.68 0.37
CA GLN A 180 21.31 10.49 1.38
C GLN A 180 21.10 11.94 0.94
N ASN A 181 21.20 12.22 -0.35
CA ASN A 181 21.09 13.57 -0.91
C ASN A 181 19.65 14.06 -1.13
N GLY A 182 18.65 13.24 -0.83
CA GLY A 182 17.23 13.58 -0.99
C GLY A 182 16.76 13.72 -2.44
N GLN A 183 17.56 13.29 -3.41
CA GLN A 183 17.14 13.31 -4.82
C GLN A 183 16.06 12.28 -5.09
N ILE A 184 15.02 12.71 -5.81
CA ILE A 184 13.91 11.84 -6.24
C ILE A 184 13.84 11.91 -7.76
N SER A 185 13.81 10.76 -8.41
CA SER A 185 13.58 10.63 -9.85
C SER A 185 12.34 9.78 -10.09
N PHE A 186 11.51 10.23 -11.03
CA PHE A 186 10.28 9.52 -11.39
C PHE A 186 10.46 8.89 -12.77
N TYR A 187 10.03 7.67 -12.92
CA TYR A 187 10.07 6.92 -14.17
C TYR A 187 8.73 6.23 -14.41
N THR A 188 8.33 6.16 -15.68
CA THR A 188 7.13 5.42 -16.09
C THR A 188 7.41 4.64 -17.37
N THR A 189 6.73 3.50 -17.53
CA THR A 189 6.69 2.73 -18.79
C THR A 189 5.48 3.08 -19.63
N ASP A 190 4.67 4.03 -19.18
CA ASP A 190 3.44 4.51 -19.79
C ASP A 190 3.58 5.99 -20.20
N SER A 191 2.49 6.65 -20.54
CA SER A 191 2.44 8.07 -20.87
C SER A 191 3.03 8.90 -19.72
N VAL A 192 4.09 9.68 -20.01
CA VAL A 192 4.72 10.61 -19.06
C VAL A 192 3.70 11.65 -18.56
N THR A 193 2.90 12.20 -19.48
CA THR A 193 1.91 13.22 -19.14
C THR A 193 0.84 12.70 -18.18
N ASP A 194 0.30 11.50 -18.44
CA ASP A 194 -0.74 10.90 -17.59
C ASP A 194 -0.15 10.51 -16.24
N PHE A 195 1.05 9.94 -16.23
CA PHE A 195 1.76 9.62 -15.01
C PHE A 195 2.02 10.86 -14.13
N ASP A 196 2.54 11.92 -14.69
CA ASP A 196 2.88 13.17 -13.97
C ASP A 196 1.62 13.81 -13.37
N ASN A 197 0.51 13.84 -14.12
CA ASN A 197 -0.76 14.35 -13.64
C ASN A 197 -1.27 13.56 -12.43
N HIS A 198 -1.27 12.23 -12.50
CA HIS A 198 -1.76 11.38 -11.42
C HIS A 198 -0.80 11.36 -10.24
N ALA A 199 0.48 11.11 -10.48
CA ALA A 199 1.47 11.01 -9.42
C ALA A 199 1.68 12.34 -8.67
N GLY A 200 1.51 13.47 -9.35
CA GLY A 200 1.52 14.80 -8.74
C GLY A 200 0.45 14.98 -7.65
N ILE A 201 -0.74 14.38 -7.83
CA ILE A 201 -1.81 14.40 -6.83
C ILE A 201 -1.36 13.68 -5.55
N PHE A 202 -0.77 12.48 -5.70
CA PHE A 202 -0.29 11.69 -4.55
C PHE A 202 0.93 12.30 -3.89
N PHE A 203 1.81 12.93 -4.67
CA PHE A 203 3.04 13.54 -4.19
C PHE A 203 2.80 14.93 -3.56
N GLY A 204 1.65 15.54 -3.82
CA GLY A 204 1.26 16.85 -3.31
C GLY A 204 1.92 18.04 -4.02
N LYS A 205 2.65 17.81 -5.11
CA LYS A 205 3.25 18.83 -5.98
C LYS A 205 3.50 18.30 -7.38
N ALA A 206 3.67 19.20 -8.34
CA ALA A 206 4.02 18.82 -9.70
C ALA A 206 5.33 17.99 -9.72
N ILE A 207 5.35 16.97 -10.54
CA ILE A 207 6.52 16.11 -10.79
C ILE A 207 6.85 16.12 -12.27
N ALA A 208 8.05 15.68 -12.61
CA ALA A 208 8.48 15.41 -13.98
C ALA A 208 9.09 14.01 -14.03
N SER A 209 8.48 13.12 -14.78
CA SER A 209 8.98 11.75 -14.96
C SER A 209 9.70 11.59 -16.28
N LEU A 210 10.46 10.52 -16.39
CA LEU A 210 11.11 10.08 -17.61
C LEU A 210 10.48 8.78 -18.08
N HIS A 211 10.28 8.66 -19.39
CA HIS A 211 9.86 7.38 -19.98
C HIS A 211 11.00 6.36 -19.89
N LEU A 212 10.69 5.15 -19.46
CA LEU A 212 11.64 4.05 -19.35
C LEU A 212 11.14 2.86 -20.17
N ASP A 213 11.86 2.53 -21.24
CA ASP A 213 11.63 1.31 -21.98
C ASP A 213 12.26 0.12 -21.26
N LEU A 214 11.41 -0.79 -20.77
CA LEU A 214 11.88 -2.07 -20.22
C LEU A 214 12.16 -3.01 -21.39
N GLN A 215 13.44 -3.11 -21.80
CA GLN A 215 13.85 -4.18 -22.71
C GLN A 215 13.76 -5.51 -21.97
N VAL A 216 12.65 -6.22 -22.17
CA VAL A 216 12.54 -7.62 -21.76
C VAL A 216 13.40 -8.44 -22.74
N LYS A 217 14.59 -8.88 -22.28
CA LYS A 217 15.39 -9.88 -23.01
C LYS A 217 14.85 -11.26 -22.74
#